data_0d5124cb4fd5475ed3da72cf10408e1d
#
_entry.id   0d5124cb4fd5475ed3da72cf10408e1d
#
_cell.length_a   1.000
_cell.length_b   1.000
_cell.length_c   1.000
_cell.angle_alpha   90.00
_cell.angle_beta   90.00
_cell.angle_gamma   90.00
#
_symmetry.space_group_name_H-M   'P 1'
#
loop_
_entity.id
_entity.type
_entity.pdbx_description
1 polymer ?
#
loop_
_entity_poly.entity_id
_entity_poly.type
_entity_poly.pdbx_seq_one_letter_code
_entity_poly.pdbx_strand_id
1 'polypeptide(L)'
;MHSKSIELLNKAVADELSAVHQYMYFHFHCDDQGYDLLANLFKRTAIAEMLHIERLADRILFLKGEIEMFASAEVLKTHNVEEMLNKAAQMEDESAKEYNLWANECSANADSVSKQLFESLVTEEEVHFDQYDTELENLKKFGDRYLALQSIERSKARGAAIASTQN
;
A
#
# COMPACT_ATOMS: atom_id res chain seq x y z
N MET A 1 21.61 -20.68 9.26
CA MET A 1 20.52 -21.36 8.52
C MET A 1 19.56 -20.28 8.03
N HIS A 2 19.09 -20.32 6.79
CA HIS A 2 18.15 -19.34 6.20
C HIS A 2 18.63 -17.89 6.01
N SER A 3 19.94 -17.65 5.85
CA SER A 3 20.49 -16.29 5.61
C SER A 3 19.88 -15.61 4.37
N LYS A 4 19.61 -16.39 3.32
CA LYS A 4 18.96 -15.88 2.10
C LYS A 4 17.52 -15.43 2.36
N SER A 5 16.75 -16.21 3.13
CA SER A 5 15.38 -15.79 3.50
C SER A 5 15.39 -14.50 4.33
N ILE A 6 16.32 -14.36 5.29
CA ILE A 6 16.46 -13.13 6.09
C ILE A 6 16.78 -11.93 5.19
N GLU A 7 17.66 -12.09 4.20
CA GLU A 7 17.96 -11.03 3.22
C GLU A 7 16.71 -10.60 2.45
N LEU A 8 15.95 -11.57 1.91
CA LEU A 8 14.73 -11.30 1.14
C LEU A 8 13.63 -10.66 1.98
N LEU A 9 13.42 -11.16 3.20
CA LEU A 9 12.46 -10.59 4.13
C LEU A 9 12.81 -9.13 4.50
N ASN A 10 14.08 -8.80 4.68
CA ASN A 10 14.51 -7.42 4.92
C ASN A 10 14.34 -6.51 3.69
N LYS A 11 14.54 -7.03 2.48
CA LYS A 11 14.19 -6.29 1.26
C LYS A 11 12.70 -5.97 1.23
N ALA A 12 11.85 -6.96 1.53
CA ALA A 12 10.41 -6.74 1.61
C ALA A 12 10.06 -5.69 2.68
N VAL A 13 10.64 -5.74 3.87
CA VAL A 13 10.45 -4.69 4.90
C VAL A 13 10.78 -3.31 4.35
N ALA A 14 11.87 -3.17 3.59
CA ALA A 14 12.27 -1.88 3.02
C ALA A 14 11.26 -1.37 1.97
N ASP A 15 10.72 -2.26 1.15
CA ASP A 15 9.72 -1.94 0.12
C ASP A 15 8.37 -1.58 0.76
N GLU A 16 7.93 -2.33 1.76
CA GLU A 16 6.71 -2.03 2.52
C GLU A 16 6.81 -0.69 3.28
N LEU A 17 7.96 -0.36 3.84
CA LEU A 17 8.19 0.95 4.45
C LEU A 17 8.08 2.07 3.41
N SER A 18 8.60 1.87 2.21
CA SER A 18 8.43 2.82 1.10
C SER A 18 6.97 2.98 0.71
N ALA A 19 6.20 1.89 0.67
CA ALA A 19 4.77 1.90 0.40
C ALA A 19 3.99 2.65 1.49
N VAL A 20 4.24 2.37 2.76
CA VAL A 20 3.63 3.10 3.89
C VAL A 20 3.88 4.60 3.77
N HIS A 21 5.14 5.03 3.54
CA HIS A 21 5.48 6.44 3.39
C HIS A 21 4.78 7.08 2.19
N GLN A 22 4.78 6.40 1.05
CA GLN A 22 4.18 6.90 -0.19
C GLN A 22 2.67 7.05 -0.05
N TYR A 23 1.98 6.04 0.47
CA TYR A 23 0.52 6.05 0.59
C TYR A 23 0.04 7.00 1.68
N MET A 24 0.78 7.17 2.77
CA MET A 24 0.47 8.20 3.77
C MET A 24 0.64 9.61 3.20
N TYR A 25 1.68 9.85 2.38
CA TYR A 25 1.83 11.12 1.67
C TYR A 25 0.63 11.38 0.73
N PHE A 26 0.21 10.39 -0.05
CA PHE A 26 -0.95 10.51 -0.93
C PHE A 26 -2.25 10.70 -0.15
N HIS A 27 -2.41 9.98 0.97
CA HIS A 27 -3.54 10.18 1.87
C HIS A 27 -3.69 11.62 2.31
N PHE A 28 -2.64 12.23 2.83
CA PHE A 28 -2.68 13.61 3.32
C PHE A 28 -3.06 14.60 2.22
N HIS A 29 -2.50 14.45 1.03
CA HIS A 29 -2.79 15.36 -0.08
C HIS A 29 -4.17 15.13 -0.72
N CYS A 30 -4.67 13.92 -0.76
CA CYS A 30 -6.04 13.64 -1.15
C CYS A 30 -7.05 14.19 -0.13
N ASP A 31 -6.76 14.04 1.17
CA ASP A 31 -7.59 14.59 2.24
C ASP A 31 -7.65 16.12 2.18
N ASP A 32 -6.52 16.80 2.02
CA ASP A 32 -6.44 18.25 1.89
C ASP A 32 -7.22 18.77 0.67
N GLN A 33 -7.21 18.03 -0.43
CA GLN A 33 -7.97 18.35 -1.64
C GLN A 33 -9.47 17.98 -1.55
N GLY A 34 -9.91 17.29 -0.49
CA GLY A 34 -11.30 16.91 -0.28
C GLY A 34 -11.71 15.60 -0.98
N TYR A 35 -10.76 14.78 -1.40
CA TYR A 35 -11.02 13.50 -2.08
C TYR A 35 -11.07 12.35 -1.07
N ASP A 36 -12.14 12.31 -0.26
CA ASP A 36 -12.25 11.40 0.89
C ASP A 36 -12.17 9.92 0.51
N LEU A 37 -12.74 9.52 -0.61
CA LEU A 37 -12.69 8.14 -1.07
C LEU A 37 -11.23 7.71 -1.30
N LEU A 38 -10.48 8.51 -2.04
CA LEU A 38 -9.07 8.23 -2.34
C LEU A 38 -8.19 8.39 -1.10
N ALA A 39 -8.43 9.41 -0.28
CA ALA A 39 -7.72 9.59 0.99
C ALA A 39 -7.87 8.36 1.89
N ASN A 40 -9.09 7.82 1.99
CA ASN A 40 -9.36 6.62 2.78
C ASN A 40 -8.76 5.36 2.14
N LEU A 41 -8.77 5.24 0.82
CA LEU A 41 -8.13 4.12 0.12
C LEU A 41 -6.63 4.09 0.43
N PHE A 42 -5.90 5.17 0.21
CA PHE A 42 -4.47 5.25 0.49
C PHE A 42 -4.14 4.97 1.96
N LYS A 43 -4.93 5.52 2.90
CA LYS A 43 -4.72 5.27 4.32
C LYS A 43 -4.90 3.80 4.69
N ARG A 44 -5.97 3.15 4.20
CA ARG A 44 -6.23 1.73 4.48
C ARG A 44 -5.11 0.84 3.93
N THR A 45 -4.66 1.13 2.71
CA THR A 45 -3.54 0.37 2.13
C THR A 45 -2.27 0.60 2.94
N ALA A 46 -1.93 1.85 3.31
CA ALA A 46 -0.77 2.11 4.17
C ALA A 46 -0.81 1.32 5.50
N ILE A 47 -1.98 1.16 6.10
CA ILE A 47 -2.16 0.35 7.31
C ILE A 47 -1.95 -1.14 6.99
N ALA A 48 -2.43 -1.63 5.84
CA ALA A 48 -2.21 -3.01 5.42
C ALA A 48 -0.71 -3.29 5.22
N GLU A 49 0.04 -2.39 4.57
CA GLU A 49 1.49 -2.51 4.38
C GLU A 49 2.25 -2.49 5.72
N MET A 50 1.80 -1.70 6.67
CA MET A 50 2.35 -1.73 8.02
C MET A 50 2.17 -3.11 8.69
N LEU A 51 1.03 -3.78 8.48
CA LEU A 51 0.80 -5.14 8.97
C LEU A 51 1.62 -6.18 8.21
N HIS A 52 1.93 -5.94 6.92
CA HIS A 52 2.89 -6.76 6.18
C HIS A 52 4.28 -6.69 6.82
N ILE A 53 4.75 -5.49 7.19
CA ILE A 53 6.03 -5.30 7.90
C ILE A 53 6.05 -6.11 9.20
N GLU A 54 4.97 -6.10 9.98
CA GLU A 54 4.88 -6.87 11.23
C GLU A 54 5.08 -8.37 10.99
N ARG A 55 4.39 -8.94 9.99
CA ARG A 55 4.51 -10.36 9.62
C ARG A 55 5.93 -10.73 9.13
N LEU A 56 6.54 -9.85 8.33
CA LEU A 56 7.90 -10.02 7.83
C LEU A 56 8.92 -9.96 8.98
N ALA A 57 8.78 -8.99 9.87
CA ALA A 57 9.64 -8.79 11.03
C ALA A 57 9.57 -9.98 11.99
N ASP A 58 8.38 -10.47 12.28
CA ASP A 58 8.18 -11.67 13.11
C ASP A 58 8.91 -12.88 12.52
N ARG A 59 8.86 -13.04 11.19
CA ARG A 59 9.58 -14.13 10.51
C ARG A 59 11.08 -13.96 10.58
N ILE A 60 11.61 -12.75 10.39
CA ILE A 60 13.04 -12.44 10.54
C ILE A 60 13.52 -12.81 11.95
N LEU A 61 12.81 -12.38 12.99
CA LEU A 61 13.15 -12.66 14.38
C LEU A 61 13.09 -14.17 14.72
N PHE A 62 12.09 -14.87 14.17
CA PHE A 62 12.03 -16.34 14.31
C PHE A 62 13.28 -17.01 13.74
N LEU A 63 13.78 -16.52 12.60
CA LEU A 63 14.98 -17.00 11.93
C LEU A 63 16.27 -16.52 12.61
N LYS A 64 16.19 -15.74 13.69
CA LYS A 64 17.31 -15.14 14.42
C LYS A 64 18.09 -14.10 13.60
N GLY A 65 17.39 -13.44 12.66
CA GLY A 65 17.92 -12.31 11.91
C GLY A 65 17.71 -10.98 12.63
N GLU A 66 18.37 -9.93 12.12
CA GLU A 66 18.13 -8.54 12.53
C GLU A 66 17.15 -7.88 11.56
N ILE A 67 16.25 -7.05 12.08
CA ILE A 67 15.29 -6.29 11.27
C ILE A 67 15.94 -4.97 10.83
N GLU A 68 15.99 -4.74 9.51
CA GLU A 68 16.54 -3.52 8.93
C GLU A 68 15.40 -2.54 8.62
N MET A 69 15.21 -1.53 9.48
CA MET A 69 14.12 -0.58 9.39
C MET A 69 14.52 0.67 8.60
N PHE A 70 14.61 0.55 7.27
CA PHE A 70 14.80 1.69 6.37
C PHE A 70 13.98 1.51 5.09
N ALA A 71 13.49 2.61 4.50
CA ALA A 71 12.74 2.56 3.26
C ALA A 71 13.68 2.38 2.06
N SER A 72 13.25 1.60 1.05
CA SER A 72 14.03 1.33 -0.16
C SER A 72 14.06 2.51 -1.14
N ALA A 73 13.08 3.44 -1.07
CA ALA A 73 12.94 4.56 -1.97
C ALA A 73 12.44 5.83 -1.28
N GLU A 74 12.74 6.97 -1.88
CA GLU A 74 12.17 8.26 -1.47
C GLU A 74 10.73 8.42 -1.95
N VAL A 75 9.95 9.24 -1.22
CA VAL A 75 8.56 9.56 -1.57
C VAL A 75 8.50 10.42 -2.83
N LEU A 76 7.74 9.98 -3.83
CA LEU A 76 7.33 10.81 -4.95
C LEU A 76 6.37 11.90 -4.47
N LYS A 77 6.80 13.16 -4.62
CA LYS A 77 6.00 14.32 -4.24
C LYS A 77 5.18 14.80 -5.45
N THR A 78 3.91 14.48 -5.45
CA THR A 78 2.93 14.95 -6.44
C THR A 78 1.59 15.23 -5.79
N HIS A 79 0.84 16.18 -6.36
CA HIS A 79 -0.55 16.47 -5.95
C HIS A 79 -1.55 16.08 -7.04
N ASN A 80 -1.07 15.51 -8.14
CA ASN A 80 -1.90 15.04 -9.24
C ASN A 80 -2.43 13.64 -8.93
N VAL A 81 -3.75 13.48 -8.88
CA VAL A 81 -4.40 12.22 -8.48
C VAL A 81 -4.11 11.09 -9.47
N GLU A 82 -4.05 11.37 -10.77
CA GLU A 82 -3.72 10.34 -11.77
C GLU A 82 -2.29 9.82 -11.59
N GLU A 83 -1.33 10.72 -11.31
CA GLU A 83 0.04 10.32 -10.99
C GLU A 83 0.14 9.52 -9.70
N MET A 84 -0.64 9.90 -8.66
CA MET A 84 -0.69 9.15 -7.41
C MET A 84 -1.18 7.71 -7.62
N LEU A 85 -2.28 7.55 -8.34
CA LEU A 85 -2.88 6.24 -8.61
C LEU A 85 -1.98 5.38 -9.52
N ASN A 86 -1.39 5.97 -10.55
CA ASN A 86 -0.43 5.26 -11.41
C ASN A 86 0.79 4.78 -10.62
N LYS A 87 1.34 5.64 -9.75
CA LYS A 87 2.48 5.26 -8.90
C LYS A 87 2.12 4.14 -7.94
N ALA A 88 0.95 4.22 -7.31
CA ALA A 88 0.49 3.18 -6.39
C ALA A 88 0.27 1.85 -7.12
N ALA A 89 -0.48 1.83 -8.22
CA ALA A 89 -0.67 0.62 -9.01
C ALA A 89 0.65 0.00 -9.49
N GLN A 90 1.61 0.83 -9.89
CA GLN A 90 2.95 0.35 -10.26
C GLN A 90 3.67 -0.31 -9.08
N MET A 91 3.62 0.29 -7.89
CA MET A 91 4.27 -0.27 -6.70
C MET A 91 3.71 -1.64 -6.33
N GLU A 92 2.38 -1.80 -6.36
CA GLU A 92 1.74 -3.09 -6.06
C GLU A 92 2.08 -4.18 -7.09
N ASP A 93 2.06 -3.84 -8.38
CA ASP A 93 2.45 -4.78 -9.45
C ASP A 93 3.92 -5.20 -9.34
N GLU A 94 4.81 -4.29 -8.99
CA GLU A 94 6.23 -4.57 -8.75
C GLU A 94 6.40 -5.46 -7.51
N SER A 95 5.75 -5.16 -6.38
CA SER A 95 5.78 -5.96 -5.16
C SER A 95 5.26 -7.38 -5.40
N ALA A 96 4.12 -7.53 -6.07
CA ALA A 96 3.57 -8.84 -6.40
C ALA A 96 4.55 -9.70 -7.23
N LYS A 97 5.23 -9.10 -8.20
CA LYS A 97 6.25 -9.78 -9.03
C LYS A 97 7.47 -10.19 -8.21
N GLU A 98 7.99 -9.30 -7.39
CA GLU A 98 9.16 -9.56 -6.54
C GLU A 98 8.86 -10.64 -5.49
N TYR A 99 7.71 -10.57 -4.83
CA TYR A 99 7.32 -11.56 -3.83
C TYR A 99 7.11 -12.95 -4.44
N ASN A 100 6.60 -13.05 -5.67
CA ASN A 100 6.58 -14.31 -6.41
C ASN A 100 8.00 -14.88 -6.64
N LEU A 101 8.96 -14.04 -7.03
CA LEU A 101 10.35 -14.46 -7.20
C LEU A 101 10.98 -14.89 -5.87
N TRP A 102 10.76 -14.12 -4.81
CA TRP A 102 11.32 -14.42 -3.49
C TRP A 102 10.69 -15.65 -2.84
N ALA A 103 9.41 -15.92 -3.10
CA ALA A 103 8.78 -17.19 -2.72
C ALA A 103 9.51 -18.39 -3.34
N ASN A 104 9.84 -18.30 -4.64
CA ASN A 104 10.60 -19.35 -5.32
C ASN A 104 12.03 -19.49 -4.77
N GLU A 105 12.70 -18.37 -4.45
CA GLU A 105 14.03 -18.41 -3.82
C GLU A 105 13.98 -19.03 -2.42
N CYS A 106 12.98 -18.73 -1.61
CA CYS A 106 12.78 -19.37 -0.31
C CYS A 106 12.54 -20.87 -0.45
N SER A 107 11.75 -21.28 -1.45
CA SER A 107 11.53 -22.71 -1.78
C SER A 107 12.83 -23.41 -2.12
N ALA A 108 13.67 -22.81 -2.96
CA ALA A 108 14.97 -23.35 -3.37
C ALA A 108 15.95 -23.49 -2.17
N ASN A 109 15.76 -22.68 -1.13
CA ASN A 109 16.53 -22.72 0.11
C ASN A 109 15.87 -23.54 1.22
N ALA A 110 14.88 -24.37 0.88
CA ALA A 110 14.13 -25.24 1.79
C ALA A 110 13.46 -24.48 2.97
N ASP A 111 12.99 -23.26 2.73
CA ASP A 111 12.23 -22.43 3.68
C ASP A 111 10.77 -22.27 3.25
N SER A 112 9.99 -23.32 3.46
CA SER A 112 8.57 -23.34 3.07
C SER A 112 7.70 -22.32 3.81
N VAL A 113 8.07 -21.90 5.02
CA VAL A 113 7.29 -20.93 5.80
C VAL A 113 7.48 -19.53 5.26
N SER A 114 8.72 -19.11 4.96
CA SER A 114 8.96 -17.83 4.30
C SER A 114 8.39 -17.79 2.88
N LYS A 115 8.42 -18.92 2.15
CA LYS A 115 7.73 -19.06 0.87
C LYS A 115 6.24 -18.78 1.00
N GLN A 116 5.54 -19.44 1.95
CA GLN A 116 4.11 -19.25 2.16
C GLN A 116 3.76 -17.82 2.59
N LEU A 117 4.63 -17.18 3.37
CA LEU A 117 4.47 -15.77 3.73
C LEU A 117 4.48 -14.89 2.47
N PHE A 118 5.49 -15.01 1.60
CA PHE A 118 5.52 -14.26 0.34
C PHE A 118 4.34 -14.58 -0.57
N GLU A 119 3.93 -15.83 -0.71
CA GLU A 119 2.75 -16.20 -1.51
C GLU A 119 1.45 -15.56 -0.98
N SER A 120 1.32 -15.42 0.34
CA SER A 120 0.16 -14.71 0.92
C SER A 120 0.22 -13.21 0.66
N LEU A 121 1.41 -12.60 0.71
CA LEU A 121 1.59 -11.19 0.36
C LEU A 121 1.26 -10.93 -1.11
N VAL A 122 1.71 -11.77 -2.05
CA VAL A 122 1.32 -11.65 -3.47
C VAL A 122 -0.19 -11.50 -3.64
N THR A 123 -0.97 -12.33 -2.94
CA THR A 123 -2.43 -12.26 -3.03
C THR A 123 -2.98 -10.91 -2.53
N GLU A 124 -2.39 -10.36 -1.49
CA GLU A 124 -2.79 -9.08 -0.92
C GLU A 124 -2.40 -7.90 -1.82
N GLU A 125 -1.18 -7.92 -2.41
CA GLU A 125 -0.72 -6.91 -3.38
C GLU A 125 -1.57 -6.89 -4.66
N GLU A 126 -2.00 -8.06 -5.15
CA GLU A 126 -2.92 -8.12 -6.29
C GLU A 126 -4.28 -7.47 -5.97
N VAL A 127 -4.78 -7.58 -4.75
CA VAL A 127 -6.00 -6.88 -4.31
C VAL A 127 -5.78 -5.37 -4.24
N HIS A 128 -4.64 -4.92 -3.72
CA HIS A 128 -4.31 -3.50 -3.69
C HIS A 128 -4.16 -2.93 -5.10
N PHE A 129 -3.47 -3.64 -5.98
CA PHE A 129 -3.35 -3.29 -7.39
C PHE A 129 -4.72 -3.10 -8.06
N ASP A 130 -5.63 -4.08 -7.93
CA ASP A 130 -6.97 -4.04 -8.50
C ASP A 130 -7.78 -2.83 -8.02
N GLN A 131 -7.64 -2.47 -6.73
CA GLN A 131 -8.29 -1.28 -6.17
C GLN A 131 -7.76 0.01 -6.81
N TYR A 132 -6.46 0.17 -6.97
CA TYR A 132 -5.87 1.35 -7.61
C TYR A 132 -6.16 1.42 -9.10
N ASP A 133 -6.12 0.29 -9.81
CA ASP A 133 -6.44 0.21 -11.22
C ASP A 133 -7.93 0.54 -11.49
N THR A 134 -8.83 0.07 -10.64
CA THR A 134 -10.26 0.43 -10.67
C THR A 134 -10.44 1.95 -10.53
N GLU A 135 -9.74 2.61 -9.62
CA GLU A 135 -9.86 4.06 -9.44
C GLU A 135 -9.24 4.85 -10.61
N LEU A 136 -8.17 4.33 -11.22
CA LEU A 136 -7.61 4.86 -12.45
C LEU A 136 -8.60 4.77 -13.62
N GLU A 137 -9.28 3.64 -13.78
CA GLU A 137 -10.31 3.47 -14.79
C GLU A 137 -11.49 4.43 -14.58
N ASN A 138 -11.93 4.58 -13.32
CA ASN A 138 -12.97 5.54 -12.95
C ASN A 138 -12.57 6.97 -13.30
N LEU A 139 -11.35 7.37 -12.98
CA LEU A 139 -10.82 8.69 -13.30
C LEU A 139 -10.76 8.92 -14.82
N LYS A 140 -10.30 7.94 -15.60
CA LYS A 140 -10.28 8.00 -17.07
C LYS A 140 -11.69 8.09 -17.67
N LYS A 141 -12.65 7.36 -17.11
CA LYS A 141 -14.02 7.29 -17.60
C LYS A 141 -14.84 8.53 -17.28
N PHE A 142 -14.70 9.10 -16.11
CA PHE A 142 -15.55 10.16 -15.58
C PHE A 142 -14.83 11.52 -15.47
N GLY A 143 -13.50 11.55 -15.56
CA GLY A 143 -12.70 12.76 -15.51
C GLY A 143 -12.88 13.55 -14.21
N ASP A 144 -12.84 14.87 -14.33
CA ASP A 144 -12.96 15.79 -13.18
C ASP A 144 -14.28 15.64 -12.40
N ARG A 145 -15.32 15.10 -13.03
CA ARG A 145 -16.59 14.81 -12.33
C ARG A 145 -16.43 13.79 -11.22
N TYR A 146 -15.60 12.78 -11.43
CA TYR A 146 -15.29 11.77 -10.43
C TYR A 146 -14.68 12.40 -9.17
N LEU A 147 -13.70 13.31 -9.34
CA LEU A 147 -13.07 14.02 -8.23
C LEU A 147 -14.02 15.03 -7.58
N ALA A 148 -14.79 15.78 -8.37
CA ALA A 148 -15.74 16.76 -7.85
C ALA A 148 -16.82 16.10 -6.98
N LEU A 149 -17.32 14.92 -7.33
CA LEU A 149 -18.30 14.17 -6.52
C LEU A 149 -17.79 13.84 -5.12
N GLN A 150 -16.51 13.48 -4.95
CA GLN A 150 -15.93 13.22 -3.65
C GLN A 150 -15.97 14.46 -2.74
N SER A 151 -15.60 15.64 -3.25
CA SER A 151 -15.67 16.90 -2.52
C SER A 151 -17.09 17.32 -2.17
N ILE A 152 -18.05 17.10 -3.06
CA ILE A 152 -19.47 17.39 -2.85
C ILE A 152 -20.04 16.49 -1.74
N GLU A 153 -19.77 15.20 -1.78
CA GLU A 153 -20.24 14.24 -0.76
C GLU A 153 -19.64 14.56 0.61
N ARG A 154 -18.37 14.94 0.67
CA ARG A 154 -17.72 15.41 1.90
C ARG A 154 -18.44 16.63 2.48
N SER A 155 -18.76 17.62 1.66
CA SER A 155 -19.47 18.84 2.09
C SER A 155 -20.87 18.54 2.62
N LYS A 156 -21.60 17.63 1.96
CA LYS A 156 -22.92 17.16 2.43
C LYS A 156 -22.83 16.48 3.79
N ALA A 157 -21.87 15.55 3.98
CA ALA A 157 -21.66 14.83 5.22
C ALA A 157 -21.33 15.79 6.38
N ARG A 158 -20.48 16.80 6.15
CA ARG A 158 -20.15 17.83 7.15
C ARG A 158 -21.37 18.68 7.50
N GLY A 159 -22.16 19.10 6.52
CA GLY A 159 -23.40 19.84 6.75
C GLY A 159 -24.42 19.06 7.59
N ALA A 160 -24.60 17.78 7.33
CA ALA A 160 -25.49 16.93 8.10
C ALA A 160 -25.00 16.73 9.55
N ALA A 161 -23.69 16.58 9.78
CA ALA A 161 -23.11 16.46 11.10
C ALA A 161 -23.32 17.72 11.96
N ILE A 162 -23.16 18.91 11.37
CA ILE A 162 -23.41 20.19 12.05
C ILE A 162 -24.89 20.32 12.45
N ALA A 163 -25.80 19.98 11.55
CA ALA A 163 -27.24 20.05 11.84
C ALA A 163 -27.65 19.10 12.97
N SER A 164 -27.02 17.92 13.10
CA SER A 164 -27.30 16.96 14.19
C SER A 164 -26.79 17.38 15.55
N THR A 165 -25.81 18.28 15.63
CA THR A 165 -25.24 18.79 16.89
C THR A 165 -25.97 20.02 17.43
N GLN A 166 -26.90 20.61 16.66
CA GLN A 166 -27.68 21.80 17.02
C GLN A 166 -29.10 21.47 17.50
N ASN A 167 -29.46 20.21 17.55
CA ASN A 167 -30.72 19.67 18.09
C ASN A 167 -30.46 18.91 19.39
#